data_3d1ab5db6c326aa9de9bbd845d430d90
#
_entry.id   3d1ab5db6c326aa9de9bbd845d430d90
#
_cell.length_a   1.000
_cell.length_b   1.000
_cell.length_c   1.000
_cell.angle_alpha   90.00
_cell.angle_beta   90.00
_cell.angle_gamma   90.00
#
_symmetry.space_group_name_H-M   'P 1'
#
loop_
_entity.id
_entity.type
_entity.pdbx_description
1 polymer ?
#
loop_
_entity_poly.entity_id
_entity_poly.type
_entity_poly.pdbx_seq_one_letter_code
_entity_poly.pdbx_strand_id
1 'polypeptide(L)'
;MQVLETNLPKEVIESIDKRLKRAEDKHPVFALSILPERLNDNDLVRNFLKEARLKCNSTGSAYDVLKEEILEIFDAIFDGDLYNARLEIYDSIAVLLRLDKVLQEKQRNLSFQKNDIPILPKCTTEI
;
A
#
# COMPACT_ATOMS: atom_id res chain seq x y z
N MET A 1 -21.90 -7.93 -20.58
CA MET A 1 -21.05 -7.67 -19.44
C MET A 1 -21.18 -6.22 -19.02
N GLN A 2 -21.35 -6.01 -17.76
CA GLN A 2 -21.52 -4.67 -17.25
C GLN A 2 -20.16 -4.03 -17.01
N VAL A 3 -19.99 -2.84 -17.52
CA VAL A 3 -18.77 -2.09 -17.23
C VAL A 3 -18.99 -1.38 -15.90
N LEU A 4 -18.12 -1.64 -14.95
CA LEU A 4 -18.19 -0.97 -13.67
C LEU A 4 -17.65 0.44 -13.83
N GLU A 5 -18.47 1.39 -13.47
CA GLU A 5 -18.00 2.76 -13.42
C GLU A 5 -17.19 2.93 -12.15
N THR A 6 -16.03 3.53 -12.29
CA THR A 6 -15.21 3.83 -11.13
C THR A 6 -15.14 5.33 -10.96
N ASN A 7 -14.96 5.76 -9.72
CA ASN A 7 -14.76 7.17 -9.43
C ASN A 7 -13.32 7.61 -9.60
N LEU A 8 -12.46 6.69 -10.07
CA LEU A 8 -11.05 7.00 -10.25
C LEU A 8 -10.83 7.74 -11.56
N PRO A 9 -10.00 8.78 -11.58
CA PRO A 9 -9.64 9.45 -12.82
C PRO A 9 -8.99 8.47 -13.80
N LYS A 10 -9.24 8.68 -15.06
CA LYS A 10 -8.72 7.82 -16.11
C LYS A 10 -7.20 7.73 -16.07
N GLU A 11 -6.54 8.86 -15.81
CA GLU A 11 -5.08 8.91 -15.74
C GLU A 11 -4.53 8.02 -14.64
N VAL A 12 -5.23 7.94 -13.52
CA VAL A 12 -4.83 7.09 -12.40
C VAL A 12 -4.93 5.62 -12.80
N ILE A 13 -6.03 5.25 -13.43
CA ILE A 13 -6.23 3.87 -13.88
C ILE A 13 -5.16 3.47 -14.89
N GLU A 14 -4.87 4.34 -15.84
CA GLU A 14 -3.85 4.07 -16.86
C GLU A 14 -2.46 3.95 -16.24
N SER A 15 -2.17 4.78 -15.25
CA SER A 15 -0.89 4.71 -14.56
C SER A 15 -0.73 3.40 -13.80
N ILE A 16 -1.81 2.97 -13.13
CA ILE A 16 -1.80 1.70 -12.40
C ILE A 16 -1.58 0.55 -13.37
N ASP A 17 -2.29 0.57 -14.50
CA ASP A 17 -2.18 -0.48 -15.51
C ASP A 17 -0.76 -0.59 -16.05
N LYS A 18 -0.13 0.53 -16.35
CA LYS A 18 1.27 0.55 -16.81
C LYS A 18 2.21 0.00 -15.77
N ARG A 19 2.02 0.37 -14.52
CA ARG A 19 2.88 -0.10 -13.44
C ARG A 19 2.70 -1.58 -13.17
N LEU A 20 1.46 -2.05 -13.29
CA LEU A 20 1.20 -3.47 -13.15
C LEU A 20 1.94 -4.27 -14.21
N LYS A 21 1.87 -3.80 -15.46
CA LYS A 21 2.57 -4.43 -16.56
C LYS A 21 4.08 -4.44 -16.34
N ARG A 22 4.61 -3.32 -15.90
CA ARG A 22 6.02 -3.19 -15.59
C ARG A 22 6.44 -4.14 -14.47
N ALA A 23 5.58 -4.27 -13.44
CA ALA A 23 5.87 -5.17 -12.33
C ALA A 23 5.89 -6.63 -12.81
N GLU A 24 4.99 -6.99 -13.70
CA GLU A 24 4.96 -8.34 -14.26
C GLU A 24 6.22 -8.64 -15.07
N ASP A 25 6.69 -7.65 -15.84
CA ASP A 25 7.93 -7.82 -16.62
C ASP A 25 9.16 -7.91 -15.72
N LYS A 26 9.19 -7.11 -14.66
CA LYS A 26 10.31 -7.07 -13.73
C LYS A 26 10.36 -8.29 -12.84
N HIS A 27 9.20 -8.79 -12.46
CA HIS A 27 9.07 -9.94 -11.56
C HIS A 27 8.15 -10.98 -12.19
N PRO A 28 8.63 -11.69 -13.23
CA PRO A 28 7.78 -12.66 -13.93
C PRO A 28 7.36 -13.82 -13.03
N VAL A 29 8.16 -14.09 -12.00
CA VAL A 29 7.80 -15.08 -10.98
C VAL A 29 7.44 -14.32 -9.72
N PHE A 30 6.20 -14.48 -9.29
CA PHE A 30 5.70 -13.77 -8.13
C PHE A 30 4.85 -14.68 -7.27
N ALA A 31 5.09 -14.64 -5.97
CA ALA A 31 4.28 -15.32 -4.97
C ALA A 31 4.22 -16.84 -5.16
N LEU A 32 5.35 -17.46 -5.54
CA LEU A 32 5.47 -18.90 -5.42
C LEU A 32 5.23 -19.32 -3.98
N SER A 33 5.63 -18.45 -3.07
CA SER A 33 5.35 -18.57 -1.66
C SER A 33 4.93 -17.19 -1.19
N ILE A 34 3.95 -17.11 -0.33
CA ILE A 34 3.47 -15.83 0.19
C ILE A 34 4.48 -15.23 1.16
N LEU A 35 5.11 -16.08 1.96
CA LEU A 35 6.13 -15.67 2.90
C LEU A 35 7.42 -16.41 2.60
N PRO A 36 8.56 -15.88 3.02
CA PRO A 36 9.79 -16.65 2.93
C PRO A 36 9.60 -17.99 3.62
N GLU A 37 10.18 -19.03 3.04
CA GLU A 37 9.98 -20.38 3.54
C GLU A 37 10.28 -20.52 5.02
N ARG A 38 11.31 -19.80 5.49
CA ARG A 38 11.70 -19.85 6.90
C ARG A 38 10.65 -19.27 7.85
N LEU A 39 9.67 -18.53 7.29
CA LEU A 39 8.63 -17.90 8.11
C LEU A 39 7.30 -18.63 8.01
N ASN A 40 7.19 -19.60 7.10
CA ASN A 40 5.96 -20.36 6.96
C ASN A 40 5.77 -21.26 8.17
N ASP A 41 4.54 -21.39 8.62
CA ASP A 41 4.15 -22.24 9.74
C ASP A 41 4.89 -21.93 11.03
N ASN A 42 5.37 -20.70 11.16
CA ASN A 42 6.06 -20.29 12.36
C ASN A 42 5.10 -19.56 13.27
N ASP A 43 4.73 -20.20 14.38
CA ASP A 43 3.81 -19.62 15.34
C ASP A 43 4.34 -18.35 15.98
N LEU A 44 5.65 -18.24 16.12
CA LEU A 44 6.24 -17.02 16.68
C LEU A 44 6.02 -15.83 15.74
N VAL A 45 6.18 -16.06 14.43
CA VAL A 45 5.96 -15.00 13.45
C VAL A 45 4.49 -14.62 13.43
N ARG A 46 3.59 -15.59 13.45
CA ARG A 46 2.16 -15.35 13.51
C ARG A 46 1.80 -14.49 14.72
N ASN A 47 2.28 -14.88 15.89
CA ASN A 47 2.01 -14.15 17.12
C ASN A 47 2.59 -12.75 17.07
N PHE A 48 3.78 -12.61 16.52
CA PHE A 48 4.42 -11.30 16.37
C PHE A 48 3.57 -10.37 15.51
N LEU A 49 3.05 -10.88 14.39
CA LEU A 49 2.21 -10.09 13.51
C LEU A 49 0.91 -9.69 14.17
N LYS A 50 0.31 -10.59 14.93
CA LYS A 50 -0.92 -10.27 15.68
C LYS A 50 -0.66 -9.19 16.71
N GLU A 51 0.43 -9.30 17.45
CA GLU A 51 0.78 -8.29 18.44
C GLU A 51 1.09 -6.94 17.79
N ALA A 52 1.80 -6.96 16.68
CA ALA A 52 2.12 -5.73 15.96
C ALA A 52 0.85 -5.03 15.50
N ARG A 53 -0.14 -5.80 15.01
CA ARG A 53 -1.41 -5.24 14.58
C ARG A 53 -2.17 -4.63 15.76
N LEU A 54 -2.18 -5.34 16.88
CA LEU A 54 -2.88 -4.85 18.08
C LEU A 54 -2.24 -3.58 18.64
N LYS A 55 -0.95 -3.41 18.46
CA LYS A 55 -0.23 -2.23 18.92
C LYS A 55 -0.23 -1.09 17.92
N CYS A 56 -0.82 -1.30 16.76
CA CYS A 56 -0.90 -0.28 15.75
C CYS A 56 -1.90 0.78 16.21
N ASN A 57 -1.42 1.95 16.53
CA ASN A 57 -2.29 3.06 16.90
C ASN A 57 -2.53 3.91 15.67
N SER A 58 -3.78 3.94 15.23
CA SER A 58 -4.10 4.80 14.11
C SER A 58 -4.14 6.24 14.59
N THR A 59 -3.12 7.00 14.23
CA THR A 59 -3.04 8.41 14.55
C THR A 59 -3.66 9.27 13.46
N GLY A 60 -4.16 8.63 12.41
CA GLY A 60 -4.64 9.35 11.24
C GLY A 60 -3.56 9.64 10.22
N SER A 61 -2.31 9.33 10.52
CA SER A 61 -1.27 9.48 9.51
C SER A 61 -1.40 8.38 8.47
N ALA A 62 -1.06 8.72 7.22
CA ALA A 62 -1.11 7.73 6.14
C ALA A 62 -0.23 6.52 6.44
N TYR A 63 0.92 6.76 7.04
CA TYR A 63 1.84 5.69 7.40
C TYR A 63 1.20 4.69 8.36
N ASP A 64 0.60 5.18 9.43
CA ASP A 64 0.00 4.30 10.43
C ASP A 64 -1.20 3.54 9.88
N VAL A 65 -2.04 4.22 9.12
CA VAL A 65 -3.21 3.59 8.52
C VAL A 65 -2.79 2.47 7.55
N LEU A 66 -1.82 2.77 6.68
CA LEU A 66 -1.35 1.78 5.72
C LEU A 66 -0.67 0.60 6.42
N LYS A 67 0.13 0.88 7.43
CA LYS A 67 0.80 -0.17 8.21
C LYS A 67 -0.21 -1.14 8.83
N GLU A 68 -1.29 -0.59 9.39
CA GLU A 68 -2.34 -1.41 9.98
C GLU A 68 -2.98 -2.32 8.93
N GLU A 69 -3.32 -1.76 7.77
CA GLU A 69 -3.95 -2.55 6.71
C GLU A 69 -3.05 -3.69 6.22
N ILE A 70 -1.76 -3.41 6.07
CA ILE A 70 -0.82 -4.43 5.62
C ILE A 70 -0.70 -5.55 6.65
N LEU A 71 -0.62 -5.20 7.94
CA LEU A 71 -0.56 -6.20 8.99
C LEU A 71 -1.81 -7.07 9.02
N GLU A 72 -2.97 -6.49 8.74
CA GLU A 72 -4.22 -7.23 8.70
C GLU A 72 -4.26 -8.25 7.55
N ILE A 73 -3.63 -7.93 6.42
CA ILE A 73 -3.53 -8.87 5.31
C ILE A 73 -2.82 -10.15 5.77
N PHE A 74 -1.65 -10.00 6.37
CA PHE A 74 -0.84 -11.15 6.75
C PHE A 74 -1.43 -11.90 7.94
N ASP A 75 -2.08 -11.18 8.85
CA ASP A 75 -2.78 -11.81 9.94
C ASP A 75 -3.88 -12.74 9.41
N ALA A 76 -4.66 -12.28 8.45
CA ALA A 76 -5.71 -13.08 7.83
C ALA A 76 -5.14 -14.28 7.09
N ILE A 77 -4.00 -14.11 6.39
CA ILE A 77 -3.34 -15.19 5.69
C ILE A 77 -2.91 -16.28 6.67
N PHE A 78 -2.30 -15.89 7.79
CA PHE A 78 -1.89 -16.84 8.81
C PHE A 78 -3.05 -17.59 9.43
N ASP A 79 -4.22 -16.93 9.53
CA ASP A 79 -5.41 -17.59 10.05
C ASP A 79 -6.09 -18.49 9.02
N GLY A 80 -5.59 -18.48 7.78
CA GLY A 80 -6.19 -19.27 6.71
C GLY A 80 -7.46 -18.66 6.14
N ASP A 81 -7.78 -17.43 6.51
CA ASP A 81 -8.97 -16.74 6.04
C ASP A 81 -8.63 -15.97 4.77
N LEU A 82 -8.56 -16.68 3.66
CA LEU A 82 -8.13 -16.09 2.39
C LEU A 82 -9.13 -15.08 1.85
N TYR A 83 -10.42 -15.29 2.13
CA TYR A 83 -11.43 -14.35 1.71
C TYR A 83 -11.22 -12.99 2.40
N ASN A 84 -11.03 -13.01 3.70
CA ASN A 84 -10.80 -11.79 4.45
C ASN A 84 -9.46 -11.16 4.07
N ALA A 85 -8.44 -11.96 3.81
CA ALA A 85 -7.15 -11.44 3.35
C ALA A 85 -7.32 -10.63 2.07
N ARG A 86 -8.15 -11.11 1.15
CA ARG A 86 -8.42 -10.38 -0.10
C ARG A 86 -9.14 -9.06 0.16
N LEU A 87 -10.08 -9.04 1.10
CA LEU A 87 -10.77 -7.80 1.46
C LEU A 87 -9.78 -6.78 2.05
N GLU A 88 -8.84 -7.26 2.86
CA GLU A 88 -7.83 -6.39 3.43
C GLU A 88 -6.88 -5.84 2.36
N ILE A 89 -6.64 -6.60 1.30
CA ILE A 89 -5.88 -6.09 0.15
C ILE A 89 -6.63 -4.93 -0.50
N TYR A 90 -7.94 -5.08 -0.69
CA TYR A 90 -8.73 -4.00 -1.29
C TYR A 90 -8.76 -2.76 -0.40
N ASP A 91 -8.81 -2.95 0.91
CA ASP A 91 -8.73 -1.83 1.86
C ASP A 91 -7.38 -1.12 1.74
N SER A 92 -6.30 -1.89 1.59
CA SER A 92 -4.97 -1.32 1.42
C SER A 92 -4.87 -0.52 0.12
N ILE A 93 -5.47 -1.01 -0.95
CA ILE A 93 -5.50 -0.29 -2.22
C ILE A 93 -6.25 1.03 -2.05
N ALA A 94 -7.37 1.01 -1.34
CA ALA A 94 -8.13 2.22 -1.08
C ALA A 94 -7.29 3.25 -0.31
N VAL A 95 -6.54 2.81 0.68
CA VAL A 95 -5.66 3.70 1.45
C VAL A 95 -4.58 4.28 0.54
N LEU A 96 -3.99 3.45 -0.30
CA LEU A 96 -2.95 3.91 -1.23
C LEU A 96 -3.49 4.94 -2.22
N LEU A 97 -4.70 4.74 -2.71
CA LEU A 97 -5.32 5.70 -3.62
C LEU A 97 -5.61 7.02 -2.92
N ARG A 98 -6.01 6.98 -1.66
CA ARG A 98 -6.22 8.20 -0.88
C ARG A 98 -4.91 8.93 -0.66
N LEU A 99 -3.85 8.19 -0.39
CA LEU A 99 -2.52 8.78 -0.25
C LEU A 99 -2.06 9.43 -1.56
N ASP A 100 -2.28 8.75 -2.66
CA ASP A 100 -1.93 9.30 -3.97
C ASP A 100 -2.63 10.63 -4.21
N LYS A 101 -3.90 10.73 -3.85
CA LYS A 101 -4.64 11.97 -3.99
C LYS A 101 -4.05 13.10 -3.16
N VAL A 102 -3.65 12.79 -1.92
CA VAL A 102 -2.99 13.78 -1.05
C VAL A 102 -1.68 14.24 -1.69
N LEU A 103 -0.91 13.31 -2.24
CA LEU A 103 0.36 13.66 -2.87
C LEU A 103 0.15 14.49 -4.14
N GLN A 104 -0.89 14.20 -4.90
CA GLN A 104 -1.22 15.01 -6.07
C GLN A 104 -1.52 16.45 -5.67
N GLU A 105 -2.27 16.65 -4.60
CA GLU A 105 -2.58 17.99 -4.12
C GLU A 105 -1.33 18.72 -3.65
N LYS A 106 -0.45 18.03 -2.94
CA LYS A 106 0.81 18.62 -2.49
C LYS A 106 1.69 18.99 -3.67
N GLN A 107 1.74 18.14 -4.67
CA GLN A 107 2.52 18.39 -5.86
C GLN A 107 2.00 19.62 -6.61
N ARG A 108 0.69 19.76 -6.70
CA ARG A 108 0.06 20.91 -7.31
C ARG A 108 0.42 22.20 -6.59
N ASN A 109 0.35 22.16 -5.28
CA ASN A 109 0.69 23.32 -4.45
C ASN A 109 2.14 23.70 -4.60
N LEU A 110 3.03 22.72 -4.67
CA LEU A 110 4.45 23.00 -4.89
C LEU A 110 4.71 23.61 -6.26
N SER A 111 3.97 23.18 -7.27
CA SER A 111 4.09 23.76 -8.61
C SER A 111 3.69 25.23 -8.61
N PHE A 112 2.67 25.59 -7.84
CA PHE A 112 2.28 26.99 -7.70
C PHE A 112 3.34 27.83 -7.03
N GLN A 113 4.04 27.29 -6.06
CA GLN A 113 5.03 28.00 -5.27
C GLN A 113 6.44 27.85 -5.82
N LYS A 114 6.55 27.21 -6.94
CA LYS A 114 7.83 26.81 -7.50
C LYS A 114 8.81 27.94 -7.66
N ASN A 115 8.32 29.12 -8.01
CA ASN A 115 9.19 30.28 -8.25
C ASN A 115 9.51 31.04 -6.98
N ASP A 116 8.79 30.77 -5.91
CA ASP A 116 8.91 31.52 -4.66
C ASP A 116 9.72 30.76 -3.62
N ILE A 117 9.88 29.47 -3.79
CA ILE A 117 10.53 28.62 -2.81
C ILE A 117 11.83 28.09 -3.37
N PRO A 118 12.94 28.28 -2.67
CA PRO A 118 14.20 27.69 -3.11
C PRO A 118 14.06 26.16 -3.15
N ILE A 119 14.82 25.54 -4.01
CA ILE A 119 14.83 24.10 -4.10
C ILE A 119 15.26 23.54 -2.76
N LEU A 120 14.42 22.69 -2.19
CA LEU A 120 14.75 22.06 -0.93
C LEU A 120 15.84 21.02 -1.16
N PRO A 121 16.78 20.90 -0.23
CA PRO A 121 17.77 19.84 -0.33
C PRO A 121 17.06 18.51 -0.25
N LYS A 122 17.60 17.64 -0.98
CA LYS A 122 17.02 16.34 -0.91
C LYS A 122 17.23 15.73 0.38
N CYS A 123 16.88 15.42 0.97
CA CYS A 123 17.09 15.03 2.00
C CYS A 123 17.03 14.30 2.66
N THR A 124 17.14 14.22 2.90
CA THR A 124 17.09 13.87 3.47
C THR A 124 16.71 13.25 4.30
N THR A 125 16.63 12.75 4.52
CA THR A 125 16.33 12.16 5.18
C THR A 125 15.81 11.71 5.80
N GLU A 126 15.59 11.37 5.92
CA GLU A 126 15.16 11.00 6.46
C GLU A 126 14.83 10.22 6.86
N ILE A 127 14.85 9.72 7.09
CA ILE A 127 14.51 8.97 7.52
C ILE A 127 14.18 8.72 8.14
#